data_0e66276aaaecf46412db296b48cf2310
#
_entry.id   0e66276aaaecf46412db296b48cf2310
#
_cell.length_a   1.000
_cell.length_b   1.000
_cell.length_c   1.000
_cell.angle_alpha   90.00
_cell.angle_beta   90.00
_cell.angle_gamma   90.00
#
_symmetry.space_group_name_H-M   'P 1'
#
loop_
_entity.id
_entity.type
_entity.pdbx_description
1 polymer ?
#
loop_
_entity_poly.entity_id
_entity_poly.type
_entity_poly.pdbx_seq_one_letter_code
_entity_poly.pdbx_strand_id
1 'polypeptide(L)'
;GSNFQAIDDKVTEQGLDIQFSFLLVNNSKCGAVQKAQILSMPVHHISSVTHPDETMRDAAISTLVAKSGVDLIILAGYMKKIPDALLALMPHKIINLHPALLPAFGGHGHYGMHVHEAVLEYGAKVSGATVHFVNEEYDCGKIIKQGTAPVLDTDTPEMLQKRVLAVEHDIYWKVVAAFAQGDVSVTNGKVYYSGE
;
A
#
# COMPACT_ATOMS: atom_id res chain seq x y z
N GLY A 1 -8.60 -6.64 2.20
CA GLY A 1 -7.56 -7.44 1.50
C GLY A 1 -7.78 -7.50 -0.02
N SER A 2 -8.63 -6.61 -0.60
CA SER A 2 -8.89 -6.59 -2.05
C SER A 2 -7.65 -6.23 -2.86
N ASN A 3 -6.86 -5.26 -2.42
CA ASN A 3 -5.62 -4.88 -3.10
C ASN A 3 -4.59 -6.03 -3.12
N PHE A 4 -4.44 -6.75 -2.01
CA PHE A 4 -3.60 -7.95 -1.98
C PHE A 4 -4.07 -8.99 -3.01
N GLN A 5 -5.38 -9.28 -3.05
CA GLN A 5 -5.94 -10.21 -4.03
C GLN A 5 -5.72 -9.74 -5.47
N ALA A 6 -5.96 -8.45 -5.75
CA ALA A 6 -5.79 -7.92 -7.10
C ALA A 6 -4.33 -8.01 -7.59
N ILE A 7 -3.35 -7.82 -6.68
CA ILE A 7 -1.93 -8.00 -7.03
C ILE A 7 -1.64 -9.48 -7.29
N ASP A 8 -2.08 -10.39 -6.42
CA ASP A 8 -1.85 -11.83 -6.57
C ASP A 8 -2.47 -12.40 -7.85
N ASP A 9 -3.73 -12.02 -8.13
CA ASP A 9 -4.41 -12.41 -9.36
C ASP A 9 -3.61 -11.97 -10.61
N LYS A 10 -3.10 -10.74 -10.62
CA LYS A 10 -2.32 -10.20 -11.74
C LYS A 10 -0.93 -10.80 -11.85
N VAL A 11 -0.26 -11.06 -10.73
CA VAL A 11 1.03 -11.77 -10.71
C VAL A 11 0.87 -13.15 -11.36
N THR A 12 -0.20 -13.87 -11.01
CA THR A 12 -0.51 -15.19 -11.56
C THR A 12 -0.91 -15.11 -13.04
N GLU A 13 -1.84 -14.20 -13.38
CA GLU A 13 -2.36 -14.03 -14.75
C GLU A 13 -1.26 -13.65 -15.76
N GLN A 14 -0.35 -12.78 -15.36
CA GLN A 14 0.74 -12.29 -16.20
C GLN A 14 2.01 -13.15 -16.12
N GLY A 15 2.04 -14.19 -15.29
CA GLY A 15 3.20 -15.05 -15.11
C GLY A 15 4.45 -14.30 -14.61
N LEU A 16 4.27 -13.31 -13.70
CA LEU A 16 5.36 -12.51 -13.19
C LEU A 16 6.23 -13.32 -12.20
N ASP A 17 7.54 -13.16 -12.28
CA ASP A 17 8.48 -13.78 -11.33
C ASP A 17 8.49 -13.02 -10.00
N ILE A 18 7.39 -13.15 -9.27
CA ILE A 18 7.16 -12.51 -7.97
C ILE A 18 6.70 -13.57 -6.97
N GLN A 19 7.37 -13.65 -5.84
CA GLN A 19 7.01 -14.55 -4.75
C GLN A 19 6.62 -13.75 -3.51
N PHE A 20 5.42 -13.98 -3.00
CA PHE A 20 5.00 -13.44 -1.72
C PHE A 20 5.57 -14.29 -0.58
N SER A 21 6.50 -13.73 0.19
CA SER A 21 7.20 -14.46 1.26
C SER A 21 6.33 -14.66 2.49
N PHE A 22 5.59 -13.66 2.90
CA PHE A 22 4.67 -13.70 4.05
C PHE A 22 3.67 -12.54 4.05
N LEU A 23 2.61 -12.70 4.81
CA LEU A 23 1.68 -11.63 5.18
C LEU A 23 1.93 -11.20 6.62
N LEU A 24 2.16 -9.92 6.87
CA LEU A 24 2.18 -9.33 8.20
C LEU A 24 0.90 -8.53 8.43
N VAL A 25 0.23 -8.79 9.55
CA VAL A 25 -1.02 -8.11 9.91
C VAL A 25 -1.00 -7.61 11.35
N ASN A 26 -1.67 -6.49 11.59
CA ASN A 26 -1.97 -5.99 12.94
C ASN A 26 -3.39 -6.35 13.40
N ASN A 27 -4.21 -6.93 12.51
CA ASN A 27 -5.55 -7.45 12.80
C ASN A 27 -5.69 -8.86 12.21
N SER A 28 -5.68 -9.87 13.08
CA SER A 28 -5.79 -11.28 12.68
C SER A 28 -7.14 -11.67 12.04
N LYS A 29 -8.15 -10.79 12.13
CA LYS A 29 -9.48 -11.02 11.56
C LYS A 29 -9.67 -10.32 10.20
N CYS A 30 -8.66 -9.67 9.65
CA CYS A 30 -8.79 -9.02 8.34
C CYS A 30 -8.87 -10.06 7.21
N GLY A 31 -9.58 -9.71 6.13
CA GLY A 31 -9.80 -10.62 4.99
C GLY A 31 -8.53 -11.08 4.27
N ALA A 32 -7.41 -10.35 4.42
CA ALA A 32 -6.13 -10.75 3.86
C ALA A 32 -5.59 -12.05 4.47
N VAL A 33 -5.92 -12.34 5.74
CA VAL A 33 -5.49 -13.59 6.43
C VAL A 33 -6.06 -14.82 5.75
N GLN A 34 -7.35 -14.82 5.43
CA GLN A 34 -7.99 -15.95 4.74
C GLN A 34 -7.36 -16.18 3.34
N LYS A 35 -7.06 -15.11 2.63
CA LYS A 35 -6.41 -15.18 1.31
C LYS A 35 -5.00 -15.76 1.41
N ALA A 36 -4.20 -15.30 2.36
CA ALA A 36 -2.87 -15.84 2.60
C ALA A 36 -2.90 -17.34 2.97
N GLN A 37 -3.91 -17.78 3.75
CA GLN A 37 -4.10 -19.19 4.08
C GLN A 37 -4.42 -20.05 2.84
N ILE A 38 -5.27 -19.54 1.93
CA ILE A 38 -5.57 -20.24 0.66
C ILE A 38 -4.28 -20.40 -0.16
N LEU A 39 -3.42 -19.40 -0.18
CA LEU A 39 -2.13 -19.41 -0.88
C LEU A 39 -1.02 -20.18 -0.11
N SER A 40 -1.33 -20.78 1.05
CA SER A 40 -0.35 -21.41 1.94
C SER A 40 0.80 -20.46 2.33
N MET A 41 0.55 -19.16 2.34
CA MET A 41 1.51 -18.13 2.68
C MET A 41 1.63 -18.00 4.21
N PRO A 42 2.84 -17.91 4.79
CA PRO A 42 3.03 -17.64 6.21
C PRO A 42 2.35 -16.33 6.64
N VAL A 43 1.66 -16.35 7.77
CA VAL A 43 0.99 -15.17 8.34
C VAL A 43 1.61 -14.84 9.70
N HIS A 44 2.08 -13.62 9.85
CA HIS A 44 2.62 -13.07 11.10
C HIS A 44 1.66 -12.04 11.66
N HIS A 45 1.13 -12.29 12.86
CA HIS A 45 0.28 -11.33 13.58
C HIS A 45 1.13 -10.57 14.61
N ILE A 46 1.48 -9.33 14.29
CA ILE A 46 2.21 -8.41 15.18
C ILE A 46 1.34 -7.18 15.40
N SER A 47 0.87 -7.01 16.62
CA SER A 47 -0.10 -5.97 17.00
C SER A 47 0.13 -5.52 18.44
N SER A 48 -0.58 -4.49 18.91
CA SER A 48 -0.58 -4.07 20.31
C SER A 48 -1.13 -5.15 21.26
N VAL A 49 -1.85 -6.14 20.76
CA VAL A 49 -2.33 -7.29 21.55
C VAL A 49 -1.23 -8.32 21.75
N THR A 50 -0.48 -8.65 20.68
CA THR A 50 0.61 -9.65 20.75
C THR A 50 1.93 -9.06 21.26
N HIS A 51 2.15 -7.76 21.02
CA HIS A 51 3.31 -6.99 21.43
C HIS A 51 2.83 -5.64 21.99
N PRO A 52 2.45 -5.57 23.29
CA PRO A 52 1.89 -4.35 23.89
C PRO A 52 2.89 -3.18 23.89
N ASP A 53 4.17 -3.47 24.16
CA ASP A 53 5.23 -2.47 24.10
C ASP A 53 5.53 -2.10 22.64
N GLU A 54 5.53 -0.79 22.35
CA GLU A 54 5.71 -0.27 21.00
C GLU A 54 7.11 -0.53 20.47
N THR A 55 8.13 -0.31 21.30
CA THR A 55 9.53 -0.52 20.91
C THR A 55 9.80 -1.99 20.59
N MET A 56 9.27 -2.91 21.41
CA MET A 56 9.37 -4.36 21.16
C MET A 56 8.60 -4.78 19.91
N ARG A 57 7.44 -4.18 19.67
CA ARG A 57 6.63 -4.44 18.46
C ARG A 57 7.39 -4.02 17.20
N ASP A 58 7.95 -2.82 17.21
CA ASP A 58 8.72 -2.26 16.09
C ASP A 58 10.00 -3.07 15.82
N ALA A 59 10.67 -3.50 16.90
CA ALA A 59 11.82 -4.40 16.81
C ALA A 59 11.45 -5.76 16.23
N ALA A 60 10.27 -6.32 16.61
CA ALA A 60 9.79 -7.58 16.08
C ALA A 60 9.50 -7.51 14.57
N ILE A 61 8.86 -6.43 14.11
CA ILE A 61 8.59 -6.19 12.69
C ILE A 61 9.92 -6.07 11.92
N SER A 62 10.83 -5.23 12.38
CA SER A 62 12.12 -4.98 11.72
C SER A 62 13.00 -6.26 11.69
N THR A 63 12.98 -7.05 12.76
CA THR A 63 13.70 -8.33 12.85
C THR A 63 13.12 -9.36 11.88
N LEU A 64 11.80 -9.46 11.76
CA LEU A 64 11.13 -10.36 10.83
C LEU A 64 11.56 -10.03 9.38
N VAL A 65 11.48 -8.76 9.00
CA VAL A 65 11.85 -8.31 7.66
C VAL A 65 13.36 -8.56 7.40
N ALA A 66 14.23 -8.21 8.34
CA ALA A 66 15.67 -8.40 8.18
C ALA A 66 16.06 -9.88 7.95
N LYS A 67 15.34 -10.81 8.57
CA LYS A 67 15.59 -12.27 8.44
C LYS A 67 14.95 -12.89 7.20
N SER A 68 13.95 -12.23 6.62
CA SER A 68 13.17 -12.81 5.51
C SER A 68 13.85 -12.66 4.15
N GLY A 69 14.76 -11.70 3.98
CA GLY A 69 15.41 -11.41 2.70
C GLY A 69 14.46 -10.86 1.61
N VAL A 70 13.32 -10.27 2.00
CA VAL A 70 12.38 -9.68 1.03
C VAL A 70 12.97 -8.44 0.36
N ASP A 71 12.67 -8.27 -0.92
CA ASP A 71 13.14 -7.16 -1.73
C ASP A 71 12.22 -5.93 -1.68
N LEU A 72 10.93 -6.13 -1.41
CA LEU A 72 9.90 -5.08 -1.41
C LEU A 72 8.87 -5.34 -0.31
N ILE A 73 8.44 -4.28 0.35
CA ILE A 73 7.29 -4.28 1.27
C ILE A 73 6.14 -3.53 0.62
N ILE A 74 4.99 -4.18 0.52
CA ILE A 74 3.77 -3.66 -0.08
C ILE A 74 2.75 -3.42 1.03
N LEU A 75 2.39 -2.15 1.30
CA LEU A 75 1.36 -1.80 2.26
C LEU A 75 -0.01 -1.80 1.57
N ALA A 76 -0.90 -2.67 2.00
CA ALA A 76 -2.25 -2.80 1.47
C ALA A 76 -3.29 -2.64 2.59
N GLY A 77 -3.64 -1.40 2.91
CA GLY A 77 -4.54 -1.06 4.02
C GLY A 77 -3.90 -1.16 5.41
N TYR A 78 -2.60 -1.03 5.51
CA TYR A 78 -1.88 -0.92 6.78
C TYR A 78 -1.86 0.55 7.23
N MET A 79 -2.55 0.85 8.33
CA MET A 79 -2.82 2.24 8.76
C MET A 79 -1.91 2.70 9.92
N LYS A 80 -0.90 1.91 10.29
CA LYS A 80 0.04 2.29 11.35
C LYS A 80 1.31 2.88 10.75
N LYS A 81 1.97 3.75 11.52
CA LYS A 81 3.28 4.28 11.13
C LYS A 81 4.26 3.12 10.97
N ILE A 82 5.10 3.21 9.95
CA ILE A 82 6.19 2.25 9.74
C ILE A 82 7.34 2.64 10.67
N PRO A 83 7.95 1.67 11.38
CA PRO A 83 9.07 1.94 12.27
C PRO A 83 10.25 2.57 11.53
N ASP A 84 10.88 3.59 12.14
CA ASP A 84 12.03 4.27 11.54
C ASP A 84 13.20 3.31 11.26
N ALA A 85 13.40 2.30 12.12
CA ALA A 85 14.37 1.25 11.90
C ALA A 85 14.07 0.41 10.64
N LEU A 86 12.79 0.19 10.33
CA LEU A 86 12.39 -0.52 9.12
C LEU A 86 12.58 0.36 7.87
N LEU A 87 12.27 1.66 7.96
CA LEU A 87 12.55 2.62 6.87
C LEU A 87 14.04 2.67 6.54
N ALA A 88 14.91 2.69 7.55
CA ALA A 88 16.36 2.66 7.39
C ALA A 88 16.87 1.34 6.79
N LEU A 89 16.24 0.21 7.15
CA LEU A 89 16.58 -1.11 6.63
C LEU A 89 16.20 -1.28 5.15
N MET A 90 15.10 -0.68 4.73
CA MET A 90 14.47 -0.88 3.41
C MET A 90 14.33 0.46 2.65
N PRO A 91 15.42 1.19 2.40
CA PRO A 91 15.36 2.50 1.73
C PRO A 91 14.80 2.35 0.30
N HIS A 92 13.74 3.09 -0.01
CA HIS A 92 13.02 3.03 -1.29
C HIS A 92 12.48 1.64 -1.66
N LYS A 93 12.19 0.80 -0.65
CA LYS A 93 11.64 -0.55 -0.83
C LYS A 93 10.37 -0.79 -0.01
N ILE A 94 9.74 0.26 0.47
CA ILE A 94 8.42 0.22 1.12
C ILE A 94 7.51 1.12 0.32
N ILE A 95 6.43 0.57 -0.22
CA ILE A 95 5.44 1.30 -1.00
C ILE A 95 4.06 1.21 -0.35
N ASN A 96 3.29 2.27 -0.50
CA ASN A 96 1.91 2.35 -0.03
C ASN A 96 0.99 2.80 -1.16
N LEU A 97 -0.27 2.40 -1.05
CA LEU A 97 -1.35 2.88 -1.89
C LEU A 97 -2.28 3.77 -1.07
N HIS A 98 -2.45 5.01 -1.50
CA HIS A 98 -3.37 5.97 -0.90
C HIS A 98 -4.55 6.25 -1.84
N PRO A 99 -5.83 6.24 -1.36
CA PRO A 99 -7.01 6.33 -2.22
C PRO A 99 -7.38 7.78 -2.60
N ALA A 100 -6.39 8.62 -2.87
CA ALA A 100 -6.55 9.96 -3.42
C ALA A 100 -5.35 10.37 -4.28
N LEU A 101 -5.44 11.51 -4.94
CA LEU A 101 -4.34 12.10 -5.70
C LEU A 101 -3.47 12.95 -4.76
N LEU A 102 -2.44 12.34 -4.17
CA LEU A 102 -1.50 13.07 -3.33
C LEU A 102 -0.86 14.26 -4.10
N PRO A 103 -0.58 15.37 -3.42
CA PRO A 103 -0.64 15.59 -1.96
C PRO A 103 -2.01 15.95 -1.41
N ALA A 104 -3.05 16.03 -2.23
CA ALA A 104 -4.41 16.32 -1.76
C ALA A 104 -4.99 15.12 -0.99
N PHE A 105 -5.75 15.42 0.07
CA PHE A 105 -6.46 14.43 0.90
C PHE A 105 -5.56 13.31 1.47
N GLY A 106 -4.28 13.60 1.71
CA GLY A 106 -3.33 12.73 2.40
C GLY A 106 -3.06 13.18 3.85
N GLY A 107 -2.25 12.39 4.55
CA GLY A 107 -1.79 12.68 5.90
C GLY A 107 -2.71 12.17 7.00
N HIS A 108 -2.42 12.58 8.24
CA HIS A 108 -3.10 12.09 9.43
C HIS A 108 -4.62 12.33 9.37
N GLY A 109 -5.41 11.29 9.59
CA GLY A 109 -6.88 11.33 9.57
C GLY A 109 -7.51 10.99 8.22
N HIS A 110 -6.78 11.04 7.12
CA HIS A 110 -7.26 10.70 5.80
C HIS A 110 -6.99 9.22 5.48
N TYR A 111 -7.91 8.34 5.86
CA TYR A 111 -7.83 6.91 5.58
C TYR A 111 -9.22 6.29 5.36
N GLY A 112 -9.28 5.22 4.62
CA GLY A 112 -10.51 4.47 4.36
C GLY A 112 -11.61 5.36 3.77
N MET A 113 -12.82 5.31 4.34
CA MET A 113 -13.98 6.08 3.86
C MET A 113 -13.80 7.60 4.02
N HIS A 114 -13.09 8.05 5.07
CA HIS A 114 -12.90 9.48 5.35
C HIS A 114 -12.22 10.23 4.19
N VAL A 115 -11.40 9.58 3.39
CA VAL A 115 -10.81 10.18 2.19
C VAL A 115 -11.88 10.55 1.18
N HIS A 116 -12.80 9.64 0.90
CA HIS A 116 -13.86 9.85 -0.09
C HIS A 116 -14.88 10.87 0.39
N GLU A 117 -15.21 10.87 1.69
CA GLU A 117 -16.03 11.90 2.34
C GLU A 117 -15.39 13.29 2.18
N ALA A 118 -14.10 13.43 2.47
CA ALA A 118 -13.38 14.69 2.34
C ALA A 118 -13.30 15.18 0.88
N VAL A 119 -13.11 14.29 -0.09
CA VAL A 119 -13.12 14.62 -1.52
C VAL A 119 -14.46 15.19 -1.95
N LEU A 120 -15.56 14.56 -1.52
CA LEU A 120 -16.92 15.01 -1.84
C LEU A 120 -17.27 16.33 -1.14
N GLU A 121 -16.94 16.45 0.14
CA GLU A 121 -17.16 17.68 0.93
C GLU A 121 -16.41 18.88 0.35
N TYR A 122 -15.17 18.66 -0.11
CA TYR A 122 -14.40 19.72 -0.77
C TYR A 122 -14.96 20.13 -2.14
N GLY A 123 -15.76 19.25 -2.77
CA GLY A 123 -16.31 19.48 -4.11
C GLY A 123 -15.31 19.23 -5.23
N ALA A 124 -14.27 18.40 -5.02
CA ALA A 124 -13.32 18.03 -6.05
C ALA A 124 -14.05 17.33 -7.21
N LYS A 125 -13.61 17.57 -8.44
CA LYS A 125 -14.20 16.97 -9.65
C LYS A 125 -13.41 15.78 -10.17
N VAL A 126 -12.19 15.58 -9.63
CA VAL A 126 -11.31 14.46 -9.92
C VAL A 126 -10.73 13.95 -8.62
N SER A 127 -10.77 12.64 -8.43
CA SER A 127 -10.08 11.88 -7.39
C SER A 127 -9.23 10.80 -8.05
N GLY A 128 -8.78 9.82 -7.31
CA GLY A 128 -7.99 8.72 -7.84
C GLY A 128 -7.23 7.97 -6.75
N ALA A 129 -6.13 7.36 -7.14
CA ALA A 129 -5.24 6.66 -6.24
C ALA A 129 -3.78 7.00 -6.53
N THR A 130 -2.95 6.93 -5.49
CA THR A 130 -1.51 7.21 -5.56
C THR A 130 -0.72 6.06 -4.98
N VAL A 131 0.20 5.48 -5.76
CA VAL A 131 1.26 4.61 -5.24
C VAL A 131 2.49 5.47 -4.98
N HIS A 132 3.01 5.41 -3.76
CA HIS A 132 4.14 6.23 -3.33
C HIS A 132 5.10 5.43 -2.42
N PHE A 133 6.33 5.88 -2.32
CA PHE A 133 7.25 5.40 -1.30
C PHE A 133 6.80 5.84 0.09
N VAL A 134 7.08 5.02 1.08
CA VAL A 134 6.82 5.35 2.48
C VAL A 134 8.05 6.02 3.09
N ASN A 135 7.83 7.07 3.85
CA ASN A 135 8.82 7.78 4.65
C ASN A 135 8.32 7.99 6.08
N GLU A 136 8.97 8.85 6.84
CA GLU A 136 8.69 9.11 8.25
C GLU A 136 7.34 9.82 8.48
N GLU A 137 6.79 10.46 7.45
CA GLU A 137 5.53 11.20 7.51
C GLU A 137 4.44 10.47 6.71
N TYR A 138 3.20 10.51 7.21
CA TYR A 138 2.08 9.89 6.51
C TYR A 138 1.86 10.55 5.14
N ASP A 139 1.81 9.73 4.10
CA ASP A 139 1.48 10.07 2.71
C ASP A 139 2.35 11.18 2.07
N CYS A 140 3.56 11.44 2.65
CA CYS A 140 4.51 12.46 2.19
C CYS A 140 5.66 11.91 1.35
N GLY A 141 5.74 10.60 1.15
CA GLY A 141 6.77 9.96 0.35
C GLY A 141 6.61 10.24 -1.14
N LYS A 142 7.69 10.03 -1.88
CA LYS A 142 7.73 10.31 -3.33
C LYS A 142 6.74 9.45 -4.10
N ILE A 143 5.99 10.10 -4.98
CA ILE A 143 4.99 9.45 -5.83
C ILE A 143 5.70 8.61 -6.91
N ILE A 144 5.16 7.40 -7.14
CA ILE A 144 5.63 6.48 -8.18
C ILE A 144 4.63 6.50 -9.35
N LYS A 145 3.34 6.30 -9.06
CA LYS A 145 2.28 6.26 -10.07
C LYS A 145 0.98 6.82 -9.50
N GLN A 146 0.22 7.49 -10.33
CA GLN A 146 -1.13 7.94 -10.00
C GLN A 146 -2.09 7.51 -11.09
N GLY A 147 -3.32 7.19 -10.67
CA GLY A 147 -4.45 6.96 -11.55
C GLY A 147 -5.61 7.85 -11.15
N THR A 148 -6.37 8.32 -12.12
CA THR A 148 -7.49 9.26 -11.89
C THR A 148 -8.85 8.57 -11.94
N ALA A 149 -9.79 9.09 -11.17
CA ALA A 149 -11.20 8.72 -11.19
C ALA A 149 -12.06 9.99 -11.20
N PRO A 150 -13.09 10.11 -12.06
CA PRO A 150 -14.00 11.24 -12.02
C PRO A 150 -14.83 11.22 -10.73
N VAL A 151 -15.16 12.40 -10.24
CA VAL A 151 -16.14 12.60 -9.16
C VAL A 151 -17.42 13.13 -9.77
N LEU A 152 -18.52 12.41 -9.61
CA LEU A 152 -19.82 12.77 -10.15
C LEU A 152 -20.64 13.54 -9.13
N ASP A 153 -21.48 14.46 -9.59
CA ASP A 153 -22.31 15.30 -8.70
C ASP A 153 -23.32 14.49 -7.85
N THR A 154 -23.59 13.24 -8.26
CA THR A 154 -24.51 12.32 -7.56
C THR A 154 -23.78 11.27 -6.72
N ASP A 155 -22.45 11.35 -6.59
CA ASP A 155 -21.69 10.33 -5.85
C ASP A 155 -22.02 10.37 -4.36
N THR A 156 -22.19 9.17 -3.81
CA THR A 156 -21.98 8.92 -2.38
C THR A 156 -20.52 8.53 -2.12
N PRO A 157 -20.06 8.61 -0.86
CA PRO A 157 -18.70 8.15 -0.51
C PRO A 157 -18.42 6.70 -0.99
N GLU A 158 -19.40 5.80 -0.89
CA GLU A 158 -19.27 4.41 -1.31
C GLU A 158 -19.19 4.27 -2.85
N MET A 159 -19.92 5.10 -3.60
CA MET A 159 -19.84 5.10 -5.06
C MET A 159 -18.47 5.57 -5.54
N LEU A 160 -17.96 6.64 -4.94
CA LEU A 160 -16.62 7.14 -5.22
C LEU A 160 -15.56 6.13 -4.81
N GLN A 161 -15.66 5.54 -3.60
CA GLN A 161 -14.76 4.49 -3.13
C GLN A 161 -14.67 3.33 -4.13
N LYS A 162 -15.81 2.83 -4.60
CA LYS A 162 -15.85 1.73 -5.56
C LYS A 162 -15.12 2.07 -6.87
N ARG A 163 -15.27 3.32 -7.34
CA ARG A 163 -14.63 3.80 -8.56
C ARG A 163 -13.11 3.96 -8.36
N VAL A 164 -12.69 4.53 -7.23
CA VAL A 164 -11.27 4.66 -6.87
C VAL A 164 -10.64 3.29 -6.66
N LEU A 165 -11.33 2.33 -6.03
CA LEU A 165 -10.84 0.96 -5.84
C LEU A 165 -10.51 0.27 -7.17
N ALA A 166 -11.28 0.52 -8.24
CA ALA A 166 -10.95 -0.01 -9.56
C ALA A 166 -9.62 0.57 -10.09
N VAL A 167 -9.36 1.84 -9.83
CA VAL A 167 -8.08 2.49 -10.16
C VAL A 167 -6.93 1.92 -9.30
N GLU A 168 -7.17 1.73 -8.01
CA GLU A 168 -6.19 1.10 -7.10
C GLU A 168 -5.77 -0.27 -7.62
N HIS A 169 -6.75 -1.11 -7.97
CA HIS A 169 -6.50 -2.45 -8.50
C HIS A 169 -5.75 -2.43 -9.84
N ASP A 170 -5.95 -1.40 -10.68
CA ASP A 170 -5.25 -1.27 -11.94
C ASP A 170 -3.79 -0.84 -11.75
N ILE A 171 -3.52 0.17 -10.91
CA ILE A 171 -2.19 0.76 -10.85
C ILE A 171 -1.22 0.05 -9.89
N TYR A 172 -1.73 -0.61 -8.82
CA TYR A 172 -0.84 -1.10 -7.78
C TYR A 172 -0.01 -2.31 -8.24
N TRP A 173 -0.64 -3.28 -8.88
CA TRP A 173 0.10 -4.44 -9.42
C TRP A 173 1.12 -4.03 -10.48
N LYS A 174 0.84 -3.02 -11.31
CA LYS A 174 1.77 -2.49 -12.31
C LYS A 174 3.04 -1.95 -11.67
N VAL A 175 2.90 -1.22 -10.55
CA VAL A 175 4.07 -0.76 -9.79
C VAL A 175 4.83 -1.93 -9.20
N VAL A 176 4.16 -2.94 -8.64
CA VAL A 176 4.81 -4.14 -8.10
C VAL A 176 5.56 -4.90 -9.21
N ALA A 177 4.95 -5.06 -10.39
CA ALA A 177 5.59 -5.66 -11.55
C ALA A 177 6.84 -4.88 -12.00
N ALA A 178 6.74 -3.55 -12.05
CA ALA A 178 7.86 -2.68 -12.40
C ALA A 178 9.04 -2.81 -11.42
N PHE A 179 8.78 -3.02 -10.14
CA PHE A 179 9.85 -3.33 -9.17
C PHE A 179 10.55 -4.66 -9.50
N ALA A 180 9.80 -5.70 -9.83
CA ALA A 180 10.37 -7.01 -10.21
C ALA A 180 11.19 -6.94 -11.50
N GLN A 181 10.85 -6.02 -12.42
CA GLN A 181 11.53 -5.80 -13.70
C GLN A 181 12.71 -4.82 -13.59
N GLY A 182 12.87 -4.14 -12.44
CA GLY A 182 13.91 -3.12 -12.27
C GLY A 182 13.57 -1.75 -12.87
N ASP A 183 12.30 -1.52 -13.20
CA ASP A 183 11.78 -0.31 -13.86
C ASP A 183 11.43 0.82 -12.91
N VAL A 184 11.72 0.67 -11.62
CA VAL A 184 11.55 1.71 -10.60
C VAL A 184 12.90 2.04 -9.97
N SER A 185 13.31 3.30 -10.06
CA SER A 185 14.53 3.78 -9.42
C SER A 185 14.39 5.17 -8.83
N VAL A 186 15.26 5.49 -7.87
CA VAL A 186 15.34 6.83 -7.29
C VAL A 186 16.75 7.36 -7.49
N THR A 187 16.89 8.41 -8.28
CA THR A 187 18.17 9.04 -8.60
C THR A 187 18.09 10.55 -8.38
N ASN A 188 19.04 11.10 -7.65
CA ASN A 188 19.08 12.53 -7.30
C ASN A 188 17.75 13.05 -6.74
N GLY A 189 17.11 12.22 -5.91
CA GLY A 189 15.85 12.56 -5.28
C GLY A 189 14.62 12.53 -6.20
N LYS A 190 14.72 12.09 -7.45
CA LYS A 190 13.61 11.89 -8.40
C LYS A 190 13.30 10.42 -8.56
N VAL A 191 12.01 10.09 -8.66
CA VAL A 191 11.53 8.76 -9.03
C VAL A 191 11.48 8.63 -10.52
N TYR A 192 12.03 7.55 -11.03
CA TYR A 192 11.89 7.12 -12.42
C TYR A 192 11.06 5.84 -12.42
N TYR A 193 10.03 5.83 -13.24
CA TYR A 193 9.11 4.71 -13.43
C TYR A 193 8.88 4.55 -14.95
N SER A 194 9.27 3.42 -15.50
CA SER A 194 9.12 3.09 -16.92
C SER A 194 8.10 1.97 -17.18
N GLY A 195 7.43 1.47 -16.13
CA GLY A 195 6.35 0.50 -16.29
C GLY A 195 5.09 1.10 -16.96
N GLU A 196 4.39 0.28 -17.77
CA GLU A 196 3.15 0.63 -18.47
C GLU A 196 1.90 0.65 -17.55
#